data_49b361ee45822c7cb0e5b8e2a0a1cfa1
#
_entry.id   49b361ee45822c7cb0e5b8e2a0a1cfa1
#
_cell.length_a   1.000
_cell.length_b   1.000
_cell.length_c   1.000
_cell.angle_alpha   90.00
_cell.angle_beta   90.00
_cell.angle_gamma   90.00
#
_symmetry.space_group_name_H-M   'P 1'
#
loop_
_entity.id
_entity.type
_entity.pdbx_description
1 polymer ?
#
loop_
_entity_poly.entity_id
_entity_poly.type
_entity_poly.pdbx_seq_one_letter_code
_entity_poly.pdbx_strand_id
1 'polypeptide(L)'
;MVGELSKLPNIGKAVEEQLVQVGIDSIGELKRVGARAAWLRIQAMDESACIHRLMALEGAIQGVPKAKLPDEVKAELKQFYLEHRI
;
A
#
# COMPACT_ATOMS: atom_id res chain seq x y z
N MET A 1 -12.78 9.58 5.29
CA MET A 1 -13.94 9.45 4.42
C MET A 1 -13.61 8.53 3.26
N VAL A 2 -14.50 7.62 2.96
CA VAL A 2 -14.34 6.72 1.81
C VAL A 2 -14.32 7.55 0.54
N GLY A 3 -13.40 7.27 -0.38
CA GLY A 3 -13.24 8.01 -1.62
C GLY A 3 -12.03 8.92 -1.66
N GLU A 4 -11.51 9.31 -0.49
CA GLU A 4 -10.32 10.15 -0.43
C GLU A 4 -9.07 9.42 -0.92
N LEU A 5 -8.91 8.17 -0.47
CA LEU A 5 -7.73 7.36 -0.80
C LEU A 5 -7.62 7.06 -2.29
N SER A 6 -8.74 6.86 -2.96
CA SER A 6 -8.72 6.54 -4.40
C SER A 6 -8.25 7.71 -5.27
N LYS A 7 -8.08 8.90 -4.69
CA LYS A 7 -7.49 10.04 -5.39
C LYS A 7 -5.97 9.95 -5.46
N LEU A 8 -5.36 9.09 -4.65
CA LEU A 8 -3.92 8.89 -4.67
C LEU A 8 -3.50 8.01 -5.86
N PRO A 9 -2.28 8.22 -6.39
CA PRO A 9 -1.78 7.32 -7.43
C PRO A 9 -1.81 5.88 -6.98
N ASN A 10 -2.09 4.97 -7.89
CA ASN A 10 -2.05 3.52 -7.67
C ASN A 10 -3.17 2.95 -6.79
N ILE A 11 -3.99 3.80 -6.19
CA ILE A 11 -5.07 3.34 -5.31
C ILE A 11 -6.38 3.35 -6.09
N GLY A 12 -6.85 2.17 -6.45
CA GLY A 12 -8.17 2.00 -7.01
C GLY A 12 -9.19 1.76 -5.92
N LYS A 13 -10.45 1.61 -6.32
CA LYS A 13 -11.56 1.42 -5.39
C LYS A 13 -11.37 0.16 -4.53
N ALA A 14 -10.88 -0.93 -5.11
CA ALA A 14 -10.69 -2.19 -4.38
C ALA A 14 -9.64 -2.03 -3.27
N VAL A 15 -8.51 -1.38 -3.56
CA VAL A 15 -7.47 -1.15 -2.57
C VAL A 15 -7.95 -0.19 -1.48
N GLU A 16 -8.69 0.84 -1.88
CA GLU A 16 -9.28 1.77 -0.92
C GLU A 16 -10.19 1.02 0.06
N GLU A 17 -11.04 0.14 -0.43
CA GLU A 17 -11.93 -0.64 0.43
C GLU A 17 -11.14 -1.51 1.40
N GLN A 18 -10.06 -2.13 0.95
CA GLN A 18 -9.20 -2.93 1.83
C GLN A 18 -8.56 -2.08 2.92
N LEU A 19 -8.09 -0.88 2.57
CA LEU A 19 -7.50 0.02 3.55
C LEU A 19 -8.53 0.43 4.61
N VAL A 20 -9.74 0.77 4.19
CA VAL A 20 -10.82 1.12 5.12
C VAL A 20 -11.11 -0.06 6.06
N GLN A 21 -11.17 -1.28 5.54
CA GLN A 21 -11.43 -2.47 6.33
C GLN A 21 -10.38 -2.71 7.41
N VAL A 22 -9.14 -2.28 7.17
CA VAL A 22 -8.06 -2.46 8.15
C VAL A 22 -7.81 -1.20 8.99
N GLY A 23 -8.75 -0.26 8.97
CA GLY A 23 -8.70 0.92 9.82
C GLY A 23 -7.95 2.11 9.24
N ILE A 24 -7.65 2.09 7.95
CA ILE A 24 -6.94 3.18 7.28
C ILE A 24 -7.92 3.86 6.32
N ASP A 25 -8.57 4.92 6.80
CA ASP A 25 -9.66 5.56 6.05
C ASP A 25 -9.34 6.97 5.57
N SER A 26 -8.09 7.42 5.71
CA SER A 26 -7.68 8.74 5.25
C SER A 26 -6.25 8.72 4.74
N ILE A 27 -5.91 9.72 3.92
CA ILE A 27 -4.54 9.90 3.42
C ILE A 27 -3.57 10.11 4.57
N GLY A 28 -3.95 10.92 5.55
CA GLY A 28 -3.11 11.15 6.72
C GLY A 28 -2.83 9.88 7.51
N GLU A 29 -3.84 9.03 7.68
CA GLU A 29 -3.68 7.76 8.38
C GLU A 29 -2.78 6.81 7.61
N LEU A 30 -2.92 6.75 6.28
CA LEU A 30 -2.05 5.93 5.46
C LEU A 30 -0.58 6.36 5.59
N LYS A 31 -0.33 7.67 5.55
CA LYS A 31 1.03 8.20 5.70
C LYS A 31 1.60 7.92 7.08
N ARG A 32 0.77 8.01 8.13
CA ARG A 32 1.17 7.73 9.50
C ARG A 32 1.54 6.26 9.69
N VAL A 33 0.73 5.36 9.16
CA VAL A 33 0.94 3.91 9.28
C VAL A 33 2.10 3.45 8.40
N GLY A 34 2.20 3.97 7.18
CA GLY A 34 3.23 3.59 6.22
C GLY A 34 2.82 2.39 5.37
N ALA A 35 3.47 2.25 4.23
CA ALA A 35 3.12 1.20 3.26
C ALA A 35 3.31 -0.20 3.80
N ARG A 36 4.41 -0.45 4.51
CA ARG A 36 4.74 -1.79 5.00
C ARG A 36 3.71 -2.28 6.01
N ALA A 37 3.39 -1.47 7.01
CA ALA A 37 2.41 -1.84 8.02
C ALA A 37 1.01 -1.96 7.43
N ALA A 38 0.65 -1.05 6.51
CA ALA A 38 -0.63 -1.11 5.82
C ALA A 38 -0.76 -2.41 5.01
N TRP A 39 0.29 -2.77 4.28
CA TRP A 39 0.31 -4.01 3.49
C TRP A 39 0.16 -5.25 4.38
N LEU A 40 0.85 -5.28 5.52
CA LEU A 40 0.72 -6.40 6.45
C LEU A 40 -0.71 -6.55 6.98
N ARG A 41 -1.38 -5.45 7.27
CA ARG A 41 -2.77 -5.48 7.69
C ARG A 41 -3.67 -6.05 6.59
N ILE A 42 -3.43 -5.66 5.34
CA ILE A 42 -4.18 -6.19 4.20
C ILE A 42 -3.88 -7.68 4.01
N GLN A 43 -2.63 -8.08 4.11
CA GLN A 43 -2.24 -9.49 3.98
C GLN A 43 -2.94 -10.37 5.00
N ALA A 44 -3.14 -9.87 6.21
CA ALA A 44 -3.80 -10.63 7.27
C ALA A 44 -5.24 -11.03 6.91
N MET A 45 -5.90 -10.25 6.05
CA MET A 45 -7.27 -10.57 5.61
C MET A 45 -7.32 -11.06 4.16
N ASP A 46 -6.24 -10.90 3.39
CA ASP A 46 -6.17 -11.27 1.98
C ASP A 46 -4.78 -11.79 1.66
N GLU A 47 -4.62 -13.10 1.71
CA GLU A 47 -3.33 -13.75 1.45
C GLU A 47 -2.80 -13.51 0.03
N SER A 48 -3.65 -13.06 -0.88
CA SER A 48 -3.24 -12.76 -2.24
C SER A 48 -2.54 -11.40 -2.38
N ALA A 49 -2.43 -10.63 -1.29
CA ALA A 49 -1.73 -9.36 -1.31
C ALA A 49 -0.30 -9.56 -1.83
N CYS A 50 -0.02 -8.98 -2.98
CA CYS A 50 1.24 -9.21 -3.69
C CYS A 50 2.18 -8.00 -3.58
N ILE A 51 3.40 -8.17 -4.12
CA ILE A 51 4.39 -7.10 -4.12
C ILE A 51 3.89 -5.85 -4.85
N HIS A 52 3.08 -6.03 -5.90
CA HIS A 52 2.53 -4.87 -6.64
C HIS A 52 1.64 -4.01 -5.75
N ARG A 53 0.88 -4.62 -4.85
CA ARG A 53 0.06 -3.87 -3.90
C ARG A 53 0.93 -3.12 -2.89
N LEU A 54 1.99 -3.74 -2.42
CA LEU A 54 2.94 -3.07 -1.52
C LEU A 54 3.57 -1.86 -2.21
N MET A 55 4.02 -2.01 -3.46
CA MET A 55 4.58 -0.91 -4.23
C MET A 55 3.55 0.18 -4.52
N ALA A 56 2.31 -0.21 -4.77
CA ALA A 56 1.22 0.75 -4.99
C ALA A 56 1.00 1.62 -3.76
N LEU A 57 1.03 1.04 -2.57
CA LEU A 57 0.86 1.78 -1.32
C LEU A 57 2.02 2.76 -1.10
N GLU A 58 3.24 2.32 -1.33
CA GLU A 58 4.40 3.21 -1.19
C GLU A 58 4.36 4.35 -2.21
N GLY A 59 4.04 4.06 -3.46
CA GLY A 59 3.90 5.08 -4.48
C GLY A 59 2.80 6.08 -4.14
N ALA A 60 1.67 5.60 -3.60
CA ALA A 60 0.59 6.47 -3.18
C ALA A 60 1.03 7.43 -2.09
N ILE A 61 1.78 6.95 -1.10
CA ILE A 61 2.31 7.77 0.00
C ILE A 61 3.26 8.84 -0.54
N GLN A 62 4.10 8.48 -1.50
CA GLN A 62 5.06 9.42 -2.11
C GLN A 62 4.42 10.31 -3.18
N GLY A 63 3.20 10.00 -3.60
CA GLY A 63 2.50 10.78 -4.61
C GLY A 63 2.96 10.52 -6.03
N VAL A 64 3.50 9.33 -6.32
CA VAL A 64 4.02 8.97 -7.63
C VAL A 64 3.47 7.62 -8.09
N PRO A 65 3.40 7.37 -9.41
CA PRO A 65 3.10 6.03 -9.91
C PRO A 65 4.12 5.02 -9.39
N LYS A 66 3.67 3.82 -9.07
CA LYS A 66 4.57 2.79 -8.50
C LYS A 66 5.76 2.47 -9.41
N ALA A 67 5.57 2.57 -10.72
CA ALA A 67 6.65 2.32 -11.68
C ALA A 67 7.77 3.35 -11.58
N LYS A 68 7.50 4.52 -11.02
CA LYS A 68 8.47 5.60 -10.87
C LYS A 68 9.15 5.64 -9.51
N LEU A 69 8.88 4.69 -8.64
CA LEU A 69 9.63 4.59 -7.38
C LEU A 69 11.12 4.37 -7.68
N PRO A 70 12.01 4.98 -6.89
CA PRO A 70 13.45 4.74 -7.05
C PRO A 70 13.80 3.26 -6.94
N ASP A 71 14.82 2.83 -7.65
CA ASP A 71 15.22 1.42 -7.66
C ASP A 71 15.59 0.91 -6.26
N GLU A 72 16.25 1.74 -5.44
CA GLU A 72 16.56 1.35 -4.05
C GLU A 72 15.29 1.14 -3.24
N VAL A 73 14.26 1.95 -3.43
CA VAL A 73 12.98 1.77 -2.74
C VAL A 73 12.32 0.48 -3.19
N LYS A 74 12.32 0.22 -4.51
CA LYS A 74 11.75 -1.03 -5.05
C LYS A 74 12.48 -2.25 -4.49
N ALA A 75 13.80 -2.18 -4.38
CA ALA A 75 14.59 -3.28 -3.84
C ALA A 75 14.28 -3.54 -2.37
N GLU A 76 14.15 -2.47 -1.58
CA GLU A 76 13.79 -2.58 -0.16
C GLU A 76 12.40 -3.19 0.02
N LEU A 77 11.43 -2.75 -0.79
CA LEU A 77 10.08 -3.29 -0.72
C LEU A 77 10.04 -4.76 -1.14
N LYS A 78 10.82 -5.13 -2.17
CA LYS A 78 10.92 -6.52 -2.59
C LYS A 78 11.49 -7.39 -1.48
N GLN A 79 12.54 -6.92 -0.81
CA GLN A 79 13.13 -7.64 0.31
C GLN A 79 12.10 -7.83 1.44
N PHE A 80 11.39 -6.77 1.79
CA PHE A 80 10.33 -6.84 2.79
C PHE A 80 9.26 -7.86 2.40
N TYR A 81 8.82 -7.81 1.14
CA TYR A 81 7.82 -8.74 0.63
C TYR A 81 8.28 -10.19 0.76
N LEU A 82 9.53 -10.47 0.36
CA LEU A 82 10.07 -11.84 0.42
C LEU A 82 10.17 -12.35 1.85
N GLU A 83 10.41 -11.47 2.82
CA GLU A 83 10.50 -11.81 4.23
C GLU A 83 9.14 -12.05 4.87
N HIS A 84 8.08 -11.47 4.33
CA HIS A 84 6.75 -11.49 4.96
C HIS A 84 5.68 -12.18 4.14
N ARG A 85 5.98 -12.64 2.95
CA ARG A 85 4.99 -13.35 2.12
C ARG A 85 4.61 -14.69 2.76
N ILE A 86 3.36 -15.05 2.53
CA ILE A 86 2.83 -16.34 3.00
C ILE A 86 3.07 -17.40 1.94
#